data_7216c4bf7321a9de5c92e380f0e3595d
#
_entry.id   7216c4bf7321a9de5c92e380f0e3595d
#
_cell.length_a   1.000
_cell.length_b   1.000
_cell.length_c   1.000
_cell.angle_alpha   90.00
_cell.angle_beta   90.00
_cell.angle_gamma   90.00
#
_symmetry.space_group_name_H-M   'P 1'
#
loop_
_entity.id
_entity.type
_entity.pdbx_description
1 polymer ?
#
loop_
_entity_poly.entity_id
_entity_poly.type
_entity_poly.pdbx_seq_one_letter_code
_entity_poly.pdbx_strand_id
1 'polypeptide(L)'
;MLNERQLKIVDLLEQQPRTPGELAQQTGVSGRTILRDIDYLNFTLNGKARIFASGSAGYQLEIFERRSFFQLLQKHDNDDRLLALL
;
A
#
# COMPACT_ATOMS: atom_id res chain seq x y z
N MET A 1 1.60 -9.39 8.16
CA MET A 1 1.57 -8.00 8.60
C MET A 1 2.44 -7.14 7.70
N LEU A 2 2.00 -5.94 7.40
CA LEU A 2 2.72 -5.08 6.48
C LEU A 2 3.89 -4.39 7.18
N ASN A 3 5.01 -4.28 6.47
CA ASN A 3 6.14 -3.53 6.99
C ASN A 3 6.02 -2.06 6.57
N GLU A 4 6.95 -1.24 7.05
CA GLU A 4 6.90 0.20 6.78
C GLU A 4 6.99 0.51 5.29
N ARG A 5 7.80 -0.22 4.57
CA ARG A 5 7.94 0.00 3.14
C ARG A 5 6.63 -0.29 2.42
N GLN A 6 5.98 -1.38 2.79
CA GLN A 6 4.72 -1.76 2.17
C GLN A 6 3.61 -0.76 2.50
N LEU A 7 3.61 -0.27 3.73
CA LEU A 7 2.65 0.76 4.10
C LEU A 7 2.89 2.04 3.30
N LYS A 8 4.15 2.36 3.05
CA LYS A 8 4.48 3.54 2.26
C LYS A 8 4.03 3.37 0.82
N ILE A 9 4.18 2.18 0.27
CA ILE A 9 3.71 1.91 -1.09
C ILE A 9 2.20 2.14 -1.18
N VAL A 10 1.46 1.62 -0.22
CA VAL A 10 0.02 1.81 -0.18
C VAL A 10 -0.32 3.30 -0.11
N ASP A 11 0.36 4.01 0.76
CA ASP A 11 0.12 5.43 0.94
C ASP A 11 0.38 6.21 -0.35
N LEU A 12 1.48 5.90 -1.02
CA LEU A 12 1.80 6.56 -2.27
C LEU A 12 0.75 6.27 -3.34
N LEU A 13 0.28 5.04 -3.41
CA LEU A 13 -0.72 4.66 -4.40
C LEU A 13 -2.10 5.21 -4.08
N GLU A 14 -2.36 5.53 -2.84
CA GLU A 14 -3.61 6.20 -2.51
C GLU A 14 -3.63 7.62 -3.05
N GLN A 15 -2.48 8.23 -3.19
CA GLN A 15 -2.39 9.58 -3.67
C GLN A 15 -2.60 9.67 -5.18
N GLN A 16 -1.94 8.77 -5.90
CA GLN A 16 -2.03 8.74 -7.35
C GLN A 16 -1.34 7.49 -7.88
N PRO A 17 -1.61 7.13 -9.13
CA PRO A 17 -0.91 5.99 -9.74
C PRO A 17 0.59 6.25 -9.80
N ARG A 18 1.37 5.18 -9.69
CA ARG A 18 2.83 5.28 -9.70
C ARG A 18 3.42 4.10 -10.45
N THR A 19 4.49 4.35 -11.19
CA THR A 19 5.21 3.27 -11.85
C THR A 19 6.07 2.53 -10.85
N PRO A 20 6.48 1.29 -11.16
CA PRO A 20 7.41 0.58 -10.29
C PRO A 20 8.69 1.35 -10.06
N GLY A 21 9.16 2.06 -11.08
CA GLY A 21 10.37 2.88 -10.93
C GLY A 21 10.18 3.99 -9.94
N GLU A 22 9.03 4.65 -9.98
CA GLU A 22 8.74 5.71 -9.03
C GLU A 22 8.65 5.16 -7.61
N LEU A 23 8.00 4.02 -7.46
CA LEU A 23 7.90 3.40 -6.13
C LEU A 23 9.27 2.99 -5.62
N ALA A 24 10.10 2.46 -6.49
CA ALA A 24 11.46 2.07 -6.11
C ALA A 24 12.24 3.28 -5.66
N GLN A 25 12.11 4.38 -6.38
CA GLN A 25 12.84 5.60 -6.05
C GLN A 25 12.37 6.17 -4.72
N GLN A 26 11.07 6.17 -4.48
CA GLN A 26 10.52 6.73 -3.25
C GLN A 26 10.81 5.88 -2.02
N THR A 27 11.00 4.59 -2.20
CA THR A 27 11.23 3.69 -1.09
C THR A 27 12.69 3.27 -0.93
N GLY A 28 13.52 3.58 -1.94
CA GLY A 28 14.94 3.26 -1.85
C GLY A 28 15.29 1.80 -2.08
N VAL A 29 14.41 1.05 -2.74
CA VAL A 29 14.69 -0.36 -3.05
C VAL A 29 14.60 -0.57 -4.56
N SER A 30 14.96 -1.77 -5.00
CA SER A 30 14.95 -2.09 -6.43
C SER A 30 13.53 -2.32 -6.92
N GLY A 31 13.36 -2.24 -8.25
CA GLY A 31 12.06 -2.54 -8.84
C GLY A 31 11.61 -3.96 -8.57
N ARG A 32 12.56 -4.89 -8.50
CA ARG A 32 12.21 -6.27 -8.19
C ARG A 32 11.57 -6.38 -6.82
N THR A 33 12.13 -5.67 -5.85
CA THR A 33 11.58 -5.66 -4.51
C THR A 33 10.17 -5.06 -4.51
N ILE A 34 9.98 -4.00 -5.31
CA ILE A 34 8.65 -3.40 -5.43
C ILE A 34 7.65 -4.41 -5.96
N LEU A 35 8.01 -5.16 -7.00
CA LEU A 35 7.09 -6.15 -7.56
C LEU A 35 6.75 -7.23 -6.54
N ARG A 36 7.73 -7.65 -5.77
CA ARG A 36 7.47 -8.62 -4.70
C ARG A 36 6.54 -8.05 -3.65
N ASP A 37 6.75 -6.79 -3.28
CA ASP A 37 5.89 -6.15 -2.30
C ASP A 37 4.47 -6.03 -2.82
N ILE A 38 4.31 -5.72 -4.09
CA ILE A 38 2.98 -5.61 -4.66
C ILE A 38 2.27 -6.97 -4.65
N ASP A 39 2.99 -8.03 -4.97
CA ASP A 39 2.42 -9.37 -4.90
C ASP A 39 1.98 -9.69 -3.47
N TYR A 40 2.83 -9.39 -2.52
CA TYR A 40 2.51 -9.65 -1.12
C TYR A 40 1.32 -8.80 -0.67
N LEU A 41 1.28 -7.54 -1.09
CA LEU A 41 0.18 -6.66 -0.75
C LEU A 41 -1.13 -7.18 -1.32
N ASN A 42 -1.12 -7.63 -2.56
CA ASN A 42 -2.32 -8.18 -3.17
C ASN A 42 -2.80 -9.43 -2.43
N PHE A 43 -1.87 -10.22 -1.96
CA PHE A 43 -2.21 -11.39 -1.18
C PHE A 43 -2.84 -10.98 0.15
N THR A 44 -2.20 -10.05 0.84
CA THR A 44 -2.65 -9.62 2.16
C THR A 44 -3.96 -8.85 2.10
N LEU A 45 -4.12 -8.04 1.06
CA LEU A 45 -5.30 -7.18 0.91
C LEU A 45 -6.44 -7.86 0.16
N ASN A 46 -6.29 -9.13 -0.14
CA ASN A 46 -7.27 -9.87 -0.93
C ASN A 46 -8.68 -9.65 -0.40
N GLY A 47 -9.58 -9.26 -1.29
CA GLY A 47 -10.97 -9.01 -0.92
C GLY A 47 -11.22 -7.62 -0.36
N LYS A 48 -10.17 -6.89 0.03
CA LYS A 48 -10.32 -5.57 0.61
C LYS A 48 -9.84 -4.48 -0.35
N ALA A 49 -8.78 -4.78 -1.07
CA ALA A 49 -8.20 -3.84 -2.01
C ALA A 49 -7.33 -4.60 -2.99
N ARG A 50 -6.93 -3.91 -4.05
CA ARG A 50 -6.13 -4.53 -5.08
C ARG A 50 -5.22 -3.51 -5.73
N ILE A 51 -4.00 -3.91 -6.01
CA ILE A 51 -3.05 -3.10 -6.75
C ILE A 51 -2.89 -3.73 -8.12
N PHE A 52 -3.11 -2.96 -9.18
CA PHE A 52 -3.07 -3.50 -10.52
C PHE A 52 -2.40 -2.52 -11.48
N ALA A 53 -1.86 -3.06 -12.55
CA ALA A 53 -1.19 -2.24 -13.56
C ALA A 53 -2.24 -1.50 -14.39
N SER A 54 -2.00 -0.22 -14.62
CA SER A 54 -2.94 0.64 -15.33
C SER A 54 -2.20 1.39 -16.45
N GLY A 55 -1.82 0.69 -17.49
CA GLY A 55 -1.20 1.29 -18.64
C GLY A 55 0.05 2.08 -18.29
N SER A 56 0.21 3.21 -18.94
CA SER A 56 1.41 4.03 -18.77
C SER A 56 1.45 4.74 -17.42
N ALA A 57 0.32 4.83 -16.73
CA ALA A 57 0.30 5.50 -15.44
C ALA A 57 0.98 4.67 -14.36
N GLY A 58 1.13 3.37 -14.58
CA GLY A 58 1.76 2.49 -13.62
C GLY A 58 0.73 1.73 -12.80
N TYR A 59 1.05 1.49 -11.54
CA TYR A 59 0.15 0.76 -10.67
C TYR A 59 -0.88 1.68 -10.03
N GLN A 60 -2.07 1.14 -9.86
CA GLN A 60 -3.16 1.83 -9.17
C GLN A 60 -3.67 0.97 -8.04
N LEU A 61 -4.21 1.63 -7.03
CA LEU A 61 -4.83 0.95 -5.89
C LEU A 61 -6.34 1.14 -5.98
N GLU A 62 -7.06 0.04 -5.87
CA GLU A 62 -8.52 0.08 -5.83
C GLU A 62 -8.97 -0.51 -4.50
N ILE A 63 -9.79 0.21 -3.77
CA ILE A 63 -10.27 -0.21 -2.45
C ILE A 63 -11.71 -0.69 -2.58
N PHE A 64 -11.95 -1.96 -2.26
CA PHE A 64 -13.28 -2.56 -2.34
C PHE A 64 -14.03 -2.46 -1.02
N GLU A 65 -13.32 -2.72 0.05
CA GLU A 65 -13.87 -2.74 1.40
C GLU A 65 -13.12 -1.71 2.23
N ARG A 66 -13.61 -0.49 2.18
CA ARG A 66 -12.87 0.61 2.77
C ARG A 66 -12.63 0.42 4.27
N ARG A 67 -13.63 0.00 4.98
CA ARG A 67 -13.49 -0.20 6.42
C ARG A 67 -12.47 -1.28 6.76
N SER A 68 -12.59 -2.44 6.13
CA SER A 68 -11.65 -3.52 6.37
C SER A 68 -10.24 -3.15 5.96
N PHE A 69 -10.14 -2.42 4.85
CA PHE A 69 -8.84 -1.99 4.35
C PHE A 69 -8.16 -1.08 5.37
N PHE A 70 -8.87 -0.07 5.85
CA PHE A 70 -8.27 0.86 6.81
C PHE A 70 -8.02 0.22 8.15
N GLN A 71 -8.86 -0.72 8.56
CA GLN A 71 -8.60 -1.45 9.79
C GLN A 71 -7.29 -2.22 9.71
N LEU A 72 -7.03 -2.84 8.57
CA LEU A 72 -5.80 -3.58 8.38
C LEU A 72 -4.59 -2.66 8.48
N LEU A 73 -4.65 -1.51 7.84
CA LEU A 73 -3.54 -0.56 7.86
C LEU A 73 -3.36 0.08 9.22
N GLN A 74 -4.43 0.38 9.90
CA GLN A 74 -4.37 1.10 11.16
C GLN A 74 -3.86 0.25 12.30
N LYS A 75 -3.73 -1.04 12.05
CA LYS A 75 -3.23 -1.92 13.08
C LYS A 75 -1.90 -1.48 13.63
N HIS A 76 -1.12 -0.80 12.83
CA HIS A 76 0.23 -0.41 13.20
C HIS A 76 0.28 0.86 14.03
N ASP A 77 -0.57 1.80 13.75
CA ASP A 77 -0.55 3.09 14.45
C ASP A 77 -1.82 3.30 15.22
N ASN A 78 -2.53 2.25 15.46
CA ASN A 78 -3.77 2.31 16.20
C ASN A 78 -3.59 2.90 17.57
N ASP A 79 -2.54 2.48 18.24
CA ASP A 79 -2.28 2.94 19.61
C ASP A 79 -2.05 4.43 19.64
N ASP A 80 -1.24 4.92 18.74
CA ASP A 80 -0.94 6.34 18.69
C ASP A 80 -2.20 7.15 18.51
N ARG A 81 -3.04 6.69 17.62
CA ARG A 81 -4.24 7.41 17.32
C ARG A 81 -5.19 7.47 18.49
N LEU A 82 -5.33 6.36 19.16
CA LEU A 82 -6.21 6.31 20.32
C LEU A 82 -5.72 7.22 21.41
N LEU A 83 -4.44 7.25 21.63
CA LEU A 83 -3.87 8.11 22.64
C LEU A 83 -4.07 9.57 22.28
N ALA A 84 -3.97 9.90 21.05
CA ALA A 84 -4.11 11.27 20.62
C ALA A 84 -5.52 11.77 20.85
N LEU A 85 -6.48 10.90 20.78
CA LEU A 85 -7.87 11.31 20.96
C LEU A 85 -8.25 11.47 22.40
N LEU A 86 -7.52 10.88 23.26
CA LEU A 86 -7.84 10.96 24.68
C LEU A 86 -7.19 12.15 25.34
#